data_f47a1229ff1700116aa7ac59dbd0c8ba
#
_entry.id   f47a1229ff1700116aa7ac59dbd0c8ba
#
_cell.length_a   1.000
_cell.length_b   1.000
_cell.length_c   1.000
_cell.angle_alpha   90.00
_cell.angle_beta   90.00
_cell.angle_gamma   90.00
#
_symmetry.space_group_name_H-M   'P 1'
#
loop_
_entity.id
_entity.type
_entity.pdbx_description
1 polymer ?
#
loop_
_entity_poly.entity_id
_entity_poly.type
_entity_poly.pdbx_seq_one_letter_code
_entity_poly.pdbx_strand_id
1 'polypeptide(L)'
;PNVGVVTVPDKRIDKLNAMYEPNKLIPTAYEFTDIAGLVKGASKGEGLGNKFLSHIREVDAIVEVVRCFDDGKIIHVEGNTDPIRDIETINLELVIADLDIVNNRLERVAKKARTTKDKDDLLEVEVLEKCKQALLENKALRQIGLDEEEKKVIKSYSFLTLKPIIYLANVK
;
A
#
# COMPACT_ATOMS: atom_id res chain seq x y z
N PRO A 1 -11.35 -12.85 2.58
CA PRO A 1 -11.24 -12.05 1.36
C PRO A 1 -11.70 -12.87 0.16
N ASN A 2 -12.43 -12.24 -0.76
CA ASN A 2 -12.79 -12.84 -2.03
C ASN A 2 -11.69 -12.50 -3.05
N VAL A 3 -11.27 -13.51 -3.84
CA VAL A 3 -10.24 -13.32 -4.86
C VAL A 3 -10.86 -13.45 -6.24
N GLY A 4 -10.66 -12.45 -7.09
CA GLY A 4 -11.04 -12.47 -8.48
C GLY A 4 -9.81 -12.42 -9.38
N VAL A 5 -9.75 -13.27 -10.41
CA VAL A 5 -8.64 -13.30 -11.37
C VAL A 5 -9.12 -12.72 -12.70
N VAL A 6 -8.39 -11.74 -13.23
CA VAL A 6 -8.69 -11.09 -14.51
C VAL A 6 -7.50 -11.21 -15.44
N THR A 7 -7.72 -11.76 -16.62
CA THR A 7 -6.71 -11.84 -17.67
C THR A 7 -6.51 -10.47 -18.32
N VAL A 8 -5.25 -10.07 -18.51
CA VAL A 8 -4.89 -8.83 -19.19
C VAL A 8 -4.93 -9.04 -20.70
N PRO A 9 -5.79 -8.32 -21.44
CA PRO A 9 -5.76 -8.36 -22.91
C PRO A 9 -4.46 -7.73 -23.43
N ASP A 10 -3.71 -8.46 -24.24
CA ASP A 10 -2.47 -7.94 -24.85
C ASP A 10 -2.38 -8.35 -26.33
N LYS A 11 -2.62 -7.40 -27.22
CA LYS A 11 -2.55 -7.60 -28.67
C LYS A 11 -1.18 -8.06 -29.17
N ARG A 12 -0.11 -7.84 -28.38
CA ARG A 12 1.24 -8.32 -28.73
C ARG A 12 1.33 -9.82 -28.59
N ILE A 13 0.69 -10.38 -27.55
CA ILE A 13 0.61 -11.83 -27.35
C ILE A 13 -0.20 -12.48 -28.47
N ASP A 14 -1.33 -11.88 -28.86
CA ASP A 14 -2.16 -12.37 -29.97
C ASP A 14 -1.35 -12.43 -31.30
N LYS A 15 -0.57 -11.37 -31.56
CA LYS A 15 0.28 -11.30 -32.75
C LYS A 15 1.42 -12.35 -32.71
N LEU A 16 2.07 -12.52 -31.57
CA LEU A 16 3.10 -13.53 -31.38
C LEU A 16 2.51 -14.95 -31.53
N ASN A 17 1.34 -15.19 -30.99
CA ASN A 17 0.63 -16.46 -31.13
C ASN A 17 0.35 -16.79 -32.61
N ALA A 18 -0.11 -15.82 -33.39
CA ALA A 18 -0.35 -15.99 -34.81
C ALA A 18 0.94 -16.22 -35.63
N MET A 19 2.08 -15.72 -35.19
CA MET A 19 3.38 -15.88 -35.88
C MET A 19 4.08 -17.22 -35.56
N TYR A 20 3.95 -17.72 -34.35
CA TYR A 20 4.75 -18.87 -33.88
C TYR A 20 3.92 -20.09 -33.52
N GLU A 21 2.60 -20.00 -33.50
CA GLU A 21 1.66 -21.10 -33.20
C GLU A 21 2.12 -21.99 -32.03
N PRO A 22 2.38 -21.41 -30.82
CA PRO A 22 2.94 -22.15 -29.69
C PRO A 22 1.94 -23.17 -29.14
N ASN A 23 2.42 -24.27 -28.58
CA ASN A 23 1.58 -25.27 -27.93
C ASN A 23 0.77 -24.74 -26.75
N LYS A 24 1.20 -23.62 -26.14
CA LYS A 24 0.55 -23.01 -24.99
C LYS A 24 0.74 -21.51 -25.00
N LEU A 25 -0.37 -20.78 -24.83
CA LEU A 25 -0.40 -19.33 -24.64
C LEU A 25 -0.79 -19.03 -23.20
N ILE A 26 0.06 -18.28 -22.48
CA ILE A 26 -0.21 -17.88 -21.09
C ILE A 26 -0.23 -16.35 -21.03
N PRO A 27 -1.42 -15.73 -21.04
CA PRO A 27 -1.53 -14.30 -20.83
C PRO A 27 -1.22 -13.93 -19.38
N THR A 28 -0.83 -12.67 -19.16
CA THR A 28 -0.72 -12.11 -17.80
C THR A 28 -2.12 -12.03 -17.17
N ALA A 29 -2.19 -12.34 -15.87
CA ALA A 29 -3.41 -12.19 -15.09
C ALA A 29 -3.13 -11.33 -13.85
N TYR A 30 -4.13 -10.56 -13.42
CA TYR A 30 -4.15 -9.89 -12.13
C TYR A 30 -5.12 -10.59 -11.19
N GLU A 31 -4.69 -10.71 -9.93
CA GLU A 31 -5.55 -11.13 -8.84
C GLU A 31 -6.03 -9.89 -8.07
N PHE A 32 -7.36 -9.74 -7.99
CA PHE A 32 -7.99 -8.73 -7.15
C PHE A 32 -8.49 -9.39 -5.88
N THR A 33 -7.98 -8.95 -4.75
CA THR A 33 -8.44 -9.39 -3.44
C THR A 33 -9.38 -8.34 -2.87
N ASP A 34 -10.67 -8.70 -2.70
CA ASP A 34 -11.64 -7.85 -2.02
C ASP A 34 -11.37 -7.89 -0.51
N ILE A 35 -11.04 -6.73 0.04
CA ILE A 35 -10.74 -6.55 1.46
C ILE A 35 -11.87 -5.73 2.08
N ALA A 36 -12.41 -6.20 3.21
CA ALA A 36 -13.43 -5.46 3.95
C ALA A 36 -12.99 -4.01 4.20
N GLY A 37 -13.92 -3.06 4.00
CA GLY A 37 -13.59 -1.62 4.00
C GLY A 37 -12.85 -1.15 5.26
N LEU A 38 -11.92 -0.24 5.07
CA LEU A 38 -11.20 0.42 6.16
C LEU A 38 -12.16 1.38 6.87
N VAL A 39 -12.20 1.30 8.18
CA VAL A 39 -12.87 2.27 9.03
C VAL A 39 -11.82 3.13 9.74
N LYS A 40 -12.15 4.38 9.99
CA LYS A 40 -11.33 5.33 10.76
C LYS A 40 -10.92 4.71 12.11
N GLY A 41 -9.63 4.84 12.45
CA GLY A 41 -9.06 4.24 13.66
C GLY A 41 -8.59 2.79 13.49
N ALA A 42 -8.51 2.28 12.27
CA ALA A 42 -8.05 0.92 12.00
C ALA A 42 -6.59 0.69 12.43
N SER A 43 -5.75 1.72 12.36
CA SER A 43 -4.36 1.68 12.81
C SER A 43 -4.21 1.59 14.34
N LYS A 44 -5.20 2.10 15.09
CA LYS A 44 -5.24 2.08 16.55
C LYS A 44 -6.09 0.93 17.12
N GLY A 45 -6.77 0.19 16.22
CA GLY A 45 -7.79 -0.77 16.59
C GLY A 45 -7.27 -2.15 16.97
N GLU A 46 -7.85 -2.71 18.02
CA GLU A 46 -7.77 -4.13 18.29
C GLU A 46 -8.69 -4.87 17.29
N GLY A 47 -8.17 -5.92 16.65
CA GLY A 47 -8.98 -6.87 15.89
C GLY A 47 -9.07 -6.63 14.38
N LEU A 48 -10.20 -6.13 13.87
CA LEU A 48 -10.49 -6.06 12.42
C LEU A 48 -9.57 -5.10 11.64
N GLY A 49 -9.16 -3.97 12.23
CA GLY A 49 -8.26 -3.01 11.60
C GLY A 49 -6.88 -3.59 11.30
N ASN A 50 -6.29 -4.30 12.26
CA ASN A 50 -4.99 -4.95 12.08
C ASN A 50 -5.02 -6.06 11.02
N LYS A 51 -6.12 -6.83 10.94
CA LYS A 51 -6.32 -7.84 9.89
C LYS A 51 -6.43 -7.18 8.50
N PHE A 52 -7.13 -6.06 8.41
CA PHE A 52 -7.24 -5.30 7.18
C PHE A 52 -5.87 -4.83 6.69
N LEU A 53 -5.09 -4.17 7.55
CA LEU A 53 -3.75 -3.69 7.23
C LEU A 53 -2.79 -4.83 6.86
N SER A 54 -2.92 -6.02 7.47
CA SER A 54 -2.10 -7.19 7.12
C SER A 54 -2.38 -7.67 5.70
N HIS A 55 -3.64 -7.72 5.27
CA HIS A 55 -3.98 -8.08 3.88
C HIS A 55 -3.41 -7.09 2.86
N ILE A 56 -3.45 -5.78 3.16
CA ILE A 56 -2.82 -4.78 2.28
C ILE A 56 -1.30 -4.97 2.21
N ARG A 57 -0.64 -5.46 3.26
CA ARG A 57 0.81 -5.72 3.22
C ARG A 57 1.20 -6.83 2.25
N GLU A 58 0.32 -7.79 2.00
CA GLU A 58 0.57 -8.96 1.16
C GLU A 58 0.43 -8.68 -0.35
N VAL A 59 -0.25 -7.59 -0.75
CA VAL A 59 -0.49 -7.26 -2.16
C VAL A 59 0.56 -6.30 -2.73
N ASP A 60 0.73 -6.29 -4.06
CA ASP A 60 1.72 -5.43 -4.73
C ASP A 60 1.23 -4.00 -4.96
N ALA A 61 -0.08 -3.79 -5.11
CA ALA A 61 -0.70 -2.49 -5.34
C ALA A 61 -2.07 -2.41 -4.66
N ILE A 62 -2.55 -1.19 -4.48
CA ILE A 62 -3.83 -0.88 -3.84
C ILE A 62 -4.76 -0.24 -4.87
N VAL A 63 -6.00 -0.71 -4.92
CA VAL A 63 -7.08 -0.03 -5.63
C VAL A 63 -8.08 0.47 -4.59
N GLU A 64 -8.15 1.77 -4.41
CA GLU A 64 -9.10 2.42 -3.51
C GLU A 64 -10.36 2.79 -4.27
N VAL A 65 -11.48 2.15 -3.93
CA VAL A 65 -12.79 2.44 -4.53
C VAL A 65 -13.47 3.53 -3.73
N VAL A 66 -13.56 4.72 -4.33
CA VAL A 66 -14.06 5.93 -3.67
C VAL A 66 -15.48 6.22 -4.15
N ARG A 67 -16.41 6.36 -3.20
CA ARG A 67 -17.79 6.72 -3.50
C ARG A 67 -17.89 8.18 -3.93
N CYS A 68 -18.29 8.42 -5.19
CA CYS A 68 -18.43 9.74 -5.78
C CYS A 68 -19.89 10.04 -6.19
N PHE A 69 -20.88 9.46 -5.50
CA PHE A 69 -22.29 9.70 -5.76
C PHE A 69 -23.08 9.78 -4.45
N ASP A 70 -24.14 10.60 -4.45
CA ASP A 70 -25.10 10.69 -3.36
C ASP A 70 -26.29 9.77 -3.61
N ASP A 71 -26.65 8.99 -2.59
CA ASP A 71 -27.87 8.19 -2.56
C ASP A 71 -28.40 8.14 -1.12
N GLY A 72 -29.56 8.75 -0.89
CA GLY A 72 -30.17 8.84 0.44
C GLY A 72 -30.60 7.50 1.03
N LYS A 73 -30.59 6.42 0.24
CA LYS A 73 -30.88 5.06 0.70
C LYS A 73 -29.64 4.32 1.23
N ILE A 74 -28.44 4.82 0.91
CA ILE A 74 -27.18 4.21 1.30
C ILE A 74 -26.52 5.08 2.35
N ILE A 75 -26.48 4.59 3.58
CA ILE A 75 -25.87 5.30 4.71
C ILE A 75 -24.36 5.41 4.47
N HIS A 76 -23.81 6.63 4.67
CA HIS A 76 -22.38 6.87 4.70
C HIS A 76 -21.88 6.85 6.15
N VAL A 77 -20.69 6.27 6.39
CA VAL A 77 -20.13 6.14 7.75
C VAL A 77 -19.93 7.51 8.41
N GLU A 78 -19.52 8.53 7.64
CA GLU A 78 -19.29 9.90 8.11
C GLU A 78 -20.50 10.83 7.89
N GLY A 79 -21.69 10.27 7.57
CA GLY A 79 -22.96 11.00 7.41
C GLY A 79 -23.19 11.61 6.03
N ASN A 80 -22.18 12.15 5.36
CA ASN A 80 -22.26 12.71 4.01
C ASN A 80 -21.12 12.19 3.11
N THR A 81 -21.38 12.18 1.81
CA THR A 81 -20.38 11.78 0.80
C THR A 81 -19.38 12.92 0.59
N ASP A 82 -18.11 12.66 0.82
CA ASP A 82 -16.98 13.54 0.54
C ASP A 82 -15.78 12.72 0.09
N PRO A 83 -15.59 12.55 -1.23
CA PRO A 83 -14.56 11.67 -1.78
C PRO A 83 -13.15 12.04 -1.37
N ILE A 84 -12.86 13.34 -1.24
CA ILE A 84 -11.52 13.82 -0.88
C ILE A 84 -11.21 13.50 0.58
N ARG A 85 -12.13 13.83 1.49
CA ARG A 85 -12.01 13.47 2.90
C ARG A 85 -11.83 11.96 3.10
N ASP A 86 -12.57 11.16 2.35
CA ASP A 86 -12.53 9.71 2.48
C ASP A 86 -11.15 9.17 2.04
N ILE A 87 -10.59 9.67 0.91
CA ILE A 87 -9.22 9.37 0.46
C ILE A 87 -8.18 9.80 1.53
N GLU A 88 -8.30 11.03 2.04
CA GLU A 88 -7.37 11.54 3.06
C GLU A 88 -7.41 10.70 4.34
N THR A 89 -8.60 10.26 4.74
CA THR A 89 -8.78 9.39 5.91
C THR A 89 -8.05 8.06 5.74
N ILE A 90 -8.21 7.41 4.60
CA ILE A 90 -7.52 6.15 4.30
C ILE A 90 -6.00 6.35 4.23
N ASN A 91 -5.54 7.38 3.51
CA ASN A 91 -4.12 7.68 3.42
C ASN A 91 -3.50 7.94 4.80
N LEU A 92 -4.18 8.64 5.68
CA LEU A 92 -3.73 8.89 7.05
C LEU A 92 -3.59 7.59 7.86
N GLU A 93 -4.54 6.67 7.76
CA GLU A 93 -4.47 5.37 8.43
C GLU A 93 -3.26 4.55 7.97
N LEU A 94 -2.95 4.57 6.65
CA LEU A 94 -1.77 3.91 6.11
C LEU A 94 -0.48 4.55 6.62
N VAL A 95 -0.43 5.89 6.69
CA VAL A 95 0.72 6.64 7.24
C VAL A 95 0.96 6.31 8.70
N ILE A 96 -0.08 6.31 9.54
CA ILE A 96 0.04 5.99 10.96
C ILE A 96 0.55 4.55 11.15
N ALA A 97 0.01 3.59 10.39
CA ALA A 97 0.43 2.20 10.45
C ALA A 97 1.90 1.99 10.06
N ASP A 98 2.41 2.74 9.09
CA ASP A 98 3.82 2.69 8.70
C ASP A 98 4.71 3.42 9.70
N LEU A 99 4.26 4.54 10.25
CA LEU A 99 5.00 5.29 11.28
C LEU A 99 5.24 4.44 12.54
N ASP A 100 4.28 3.63 12.95
CA ASP A 100 4.43 2.70 14.07
C ASP A 100 5.52 1.66 13.80
N ILE A 101 5.59 1.11 12.59
CA ILE A 101 6.65 0.18 12.19
C ILE A 101 8.01 0.87 12.21
N VAL A 102 8.10 2.05 11.60
CA VAL A 102 9.35 2.83 11.56
C VAL A 102 9.85 3.13 12.96
N ASN A 103 9.00 3.62 13.87
CA ASN A 103 9.38 3.92 15.25
C ASN A 103 9.89 2.69 16.00
N ASN A 104 9.14 1.57 15.91
CA ASN A 104 9.52 0.31 16.56
C ASN A 104 10.86 -0.23 16.03
N ARG A 105 11.12 -0.07 14.73
CA ARG A 105 12.36 -0.54 14.11
C ARG A 105 13.54 0.37 14.45
N LEU A 106 13.37 1.69 14.35
CA LEU A 106 14.38 2.67 14.72
C LEU A 106 14.87 2.47 16.15
N GLU A 107 13.98 2.22 17.10
CA GLU A 107 14.37 1.98 18.48
C GLU A 107 15.33 0.79 18.62
N ARG A 108 15.12 -0.28 17.84
CA ARG A 108 15.95 -1.48 17.86
C ARG A 108 17.28 -1.28 17.12
N VAL A 109 17.21 -0.77 15.88
CA VAL A 109 18.39 -0.64 15.02
C VAL A 109 19.33 0.45 15.52
N ALA A 110 18.82 1.58 16.02
CA ALA A 110 19.66 2.65 16.57
C ALA A 110 20.50 2.18 17.78
N LYS A 111 19.96 1.31 18.62
CA LYS A 111 20.72 0.70 19.73
C LYS A 111 21.85 -0.20 19.18
N LYS A 112 21.56 -1.02 18.19
CA LYS A 112 22.53 -1.91 17.56
C LYS A 112 23.62 -1.12 16.84
N ALA A 113 23.27 -0.18 15.99
CA ALA A 113 24.19 0.65 15.19
C ALA A 113 25.21 1.43 16.08
N ARG A 114 24.78 1.91 17.26
CA ARG A 114 25.68 2.56 18.23
C ARG A 114 26.75 1.62 18.77
N THR A 115 26.42 0.33 18.90
CA THR A 115 27.32 -0.68 19.48
C THR A 115 28.24 -1.29 18.43
N THR A 116 27.70 -1.69 17.29
CA THR A 116 28.45 -2.41 16.24
C THR A 116 29.19 -1.48 15.29
N LYS A 117 28.68 -0.27 15.05
CA LYS A 117 29.13 0.68 14.02
C LYS A 117 29.16 0.05 12.62
N ASP A 118 28.30 -0.94 12.40
CA ASP A 118 28.14 -1.61 11.12
C ASP A 118 27.55 -0.65 10.09
N LYS A 119 28.05 -0.68 8.86
CA LYS A 119 27.62 0.25 7.79
C LYS A 119 26.18 0.01 7.38
N ASP A 120 25.73 -1.23 7.34
CA ASP A 120 24.36 -1.56 6.93
C ASP A 120 23.37 -1.12 8.01
N ASP A 121 23.70 -1.30 9.29
CA ASP A 121 22.88 -0.81 10.40
C ASP A 121 22.80 0.72 10.42
N LEU A 122 23.90 1.42 10.11
CA LEU A 122 23.91 2.90 10.01
C LEU A 122 23.07 3.40 8.84
N LEU A 123 23.20 2.78 7.67
CA LEU A 123 22.38 3.10 6.51
C LEU A 123 20.89 2.85 6.79
N GLU A 124 20.56 1.74 7.45
CA GLU A 124 19.19 1.45 7.84
C GLU A 124 18.60 2.53 8.75
N VAL A 125 19.36 3.02 9.73
CA VAL A 125 18.93 4.12 10.59
C VAL A 125 18.67 5.38 9.79
N GLU A 126 19.58 5.76 8.88
CA GLU A 126 19.45 6.95 8.04
C GLU A 126 18.18 6.88 7.17
N VAL A 127 17.94 5.75 6.49
CA VAL A 127 16.78 5.56 5.65
C VAL A 127 15.48 5.57 6.46
N LEU A 128 15.45 4.94 7.63
CA LEU A 128 14.28 4.95 8.50
C LEU A 128 13.99 6.34 9.07
N GLU A 129 15.01 7.14 9.40
CA GLU A 129 14.80 8.54 9.84
C GLU A 129 14.22 9.38 8.70
N LYS A 130 14.70 9.21 7.46
CA LYS A 130 14.12 9.85 6.26
C LYS A 130 12.65 9.46 6.07
N CYS A 131 12.34 8.17 6.21
CA CYS A 131 10.96 7.67 6.15
C CYS A 131 10.10 8.28 7.27
N LYS A 132 10.60 8.31 8.50
CA LYS A 132 9.91 8.88 9.66
C LYS A 132 9.55 10.34 9.44
N GLN A 133 10.51 11.14 8.97
CA GLN A 133 10.29 12.56 8.70
C GLN A 133 9.14 12.76 7.69
N ALA A 134 9.16 12.01 6.59
CA ALA A 134 8.11 12.09 5.58
C ALA A 134 6.73 11.72 6.13
N LEU A 135 6.65 10.63 6.90
CA LEU A 135 5.39 10.17 7.50
C LEU A 135 4.85 11.15 8.53
N LEU A 136 5.71 11.81 9.33
CA LEU A 136 5.31 12.88 10.25
C LEU A 136 4.75 14.11 9.53
N GLU A 137 5.20 14.36 8.31
CA GLU A 137 4.65 15.39 7.41
C GLU A 137 3.41 14.92 6.63
N ASN A 138 2.85 13.77 7.00
CA ASN A 138 1.72 13.13 6.30
C ASN A 138 2.00 12.86 4.80
N LYS A 139 3.25 12.62 4.43
CA LYS A 139 3.67 12.25 3.08
C LYS A 139 3.83 10.74 2.96
N ALA A 140 3.22 10.16 1.94
CA ALA A 140 3.40 8.75 1.62
C ALA A 140 4.84 8.47 1.14
N LEU A 141 5.42 7.32 1.53
CA LEU A 141 6.80 6.97 1.17
C LEU A 141 7.02 6.83 -0.35
N ARG A 142 5.98 6.55 -1.13
CA ARG A 142 6.04 6.57 -2.60
C ARG A 142 6.30 7.96 -3.19
N GLN A 143 6.10 9.03 -2.41
CA GLN A 143 6.28 10.42 -2.85
C GLN A 143 7.67 10.98 -2.54
N ILE A 144 8.47 10.28 -1.70
CA ILE A 144 9.84 10.69 -1.40
C ILE A 144 10.82 9.99 -2.34
N GLY A 145 11.82 10.72 -2.80
CA GLY A 145 12.84 10.17 -3.69
C GLY A 145 13.76 9.20 -2.94
N LEU A 146 13.36 7.93 -2.83
CA LEU A 146 14.22 6.86 -2.36
C LEU A 146 14.98 6.28 -3.54
N ASP A 147 16.29 6.13 -3.41
CA ASP A 147 17.11 5.43 -4.39
C ASP A 147 16.96 3.91 -4.29
N GLU A 148 17.63 3.16 -5.17
CA GLU A 148 17.50 1.70 -5.22
C GLU A 148 18.17 1.00 -4.02
N GLU A 149 19.18 1.60 -3.43
CA GLU A 149 19.84 1.08 -2.23
C GLU A 149 18.95 1.29 -1.01
N GLU A 150 18.42 2.49 -0.82
CA GLU A 150 17.45 2.82 0.21
C GLU A 150 16.20 1.93 0.15
N LYS A 151 15.66 1.70 -1.06
CA LYS A 151 14.52 0.79 -1.27
C LYS A 151 14.83 -0.64 -0.87
N LYS A 152 16.04 -1.14 -1.15
CA LYS A 152 16.46 -2.49 -0.74
C LYS A 152 16.47 -2.65 0.77
N VAL A 153 16.99 -1.64 1.48
CA VAL A 153 17.06 -1.63 2.94
C VAL A 153 15.68 -1.80 3.58
N ILE A 154 14.68 -1.08 3.07
CA ILE A 154 13.33 -1.06 3.65
C ILE A 154 12.36 -2.09 3.04
N LYS A 155 12.79 -2.86 2.04
CA LYS A 155 11.93 -3.81 1.31
C LYS A 155 11.21 -4.80 2.22
N SER A 156 11.91 -5.30 3.25
CA SER A 156 11.36 -6.30 4.18
C SER A 156 10.25 -5.78 5.07
N TYR A 157 10.07 -4.46 5.21
CA TYR A 157 9.05 -3.88 6.08
C TYR A 157 7.66 -3.83 5.44
N SER A 158 7.58 -4.04 4.13
CA SER A 158 6.32 -4.04 3.37
C SER A 158 5.46 -2.81 3.68
N PHE A 159 6.08 -1.62 3.66
CA PHE A 159 5.39 -0.37 3.96
C PHE A 159 4.19 -0.16 3.04
N LEU A 160 3.05 0.18 3.63
CA LEU A 160 1.79 0.39 2.94
C LEU A 160 1.83 1.62 2.04
N THR A 161 2.43 2.69 2.56
CA THR A 161 2.55 3.98 1.85
C THR A 161 3.60 3.97 0.74
N LEU A 162 4.41 2.91 0.63
CA LEU A 162 5.34 2.70 -0.47
C LEU A 162 4.67 2.06 -1.69
N LYS A 163 3.57 1.33 -1.47
CA LYS A 163 2.85 0.64 -2.54
C LYS A 163 2.19 1.62 -3.52
N PRO A 164 2.14 1.27 -4.82
CA PRO A 164 1.31 1.99 -5.79
C PRO A 164 -0.15 1.99 -5.36
N ILE A 165 -0.82 3.12 -5.58
CA ILE A 165 -2.25 3.26 -5.32
C ILE A 165 -2.97 3.82 -6.54
N ILE A 166 -4.13 3.25 -6.87
CA ILE A 166 -5.04 3.71 -7.90
C ILE A 166 -6.35 4.09 -7.22
N TYR A 167 -6.85 5.29 -7.49
CA TYR A 167 -8.16 5.74 -7.01
C TYR A 167 -9.20 5.47 -8.09
N LEU A 168 -10.19 4.65 -7.75
CA LEU A 168 -11.31 4.31 -8.62
C LEU A 168 -12.56 5.05 -8.16
N ALA A 169 -12.96 6.08 -8.92
CA ALA A 169 -14.18 6.83 -8.64
C ALA A 169 -15.42 5.97 -8.96
N ASN A 170 -16.17 5.60 -7.94
CA ASN A 170 -17.45 4.92 -8.08
C ASN A 170 -18.54 5.99 -8.30
N VAL A 171 -19.00 6.11 -9.53
CA VAL A 171 -20.02 7.09 -9.98
C VAL A 171 -21.34 6.37 -10.32
N LYS A 172 -22.44 7.15 -10.39
CA LYS A 172 -23.78 6.64 -10.68
C LYS A 172 -24.01 6.50 -12.17
#